data_85c34ecd2865910e315477d3f7185e5a
#
_entry.id   85c34ecd2865910e315477d3f7185e5a
#
_cell.length_a   1.000
_cell.length_b   1.000
_cell.length_c   1.000
_cell.angle_alpha   90.00
_cell.angle_beta   90.00
_cell.angle_gamma   90.00
#
_symmetry.space_group_name_H-M   'P 1'
#
loop_
_entity.id
_entity.type
_entity.pdbx_description
1 polymer ?
#
loop_
_entity_poly.entity_id
_entity_poly.type
_entity_poly.pdbx_seq_one_letter_code
_entity_poly.pdbx_strand_id
1 'polypeptide(L)'
;MHNLERLASIIETGQIQEVAPYIRKLLTQGISPERIVSEGIMLGMNEVGRKFDAHEYFIPEMLMAARATKLGYAVLQEWLGKTVPTRKYKIVIGTVQDDLHDIGKNLVGMAMRNMGIEVIDLGVDVPPSQFVEAVERDDSVALVGISALLTTTIPALEKTVAALKKCSASQRITIFVGGAPVTEELARRMKADIYTRTAFEAADAARAIIERLERGEHEADSEN
;
A
#
# COMPACT_ATOMS: atom_id res chain seq x y z
N MET A 1 -3.13 3.68 25.18
CA MET A 1 -4.03 2.66 24.63
C MET A 1 -5.42 3.24 24.32
N HIS A 2 -6.14 3.83 25.26
CA HIS A 2 -7.50 4.36 25.03
C HIS A 2 -7.72 5.28 23.80
N ASN A 3 -6.69 6.03 23.36
CA ASN A 3 -6.88 7.01 22.29
C ASN A 3 -6.99 6.36 20.88
N LEU A 4 -6.24 5.29 20.60
CA LEU A 4 -6.29 4.62 19.30
C LEU A 4 -7.50 3.69 19.19
N GLU A 5 -7.90 3.04 20.30
CA GLU A 5 -9.15 2.28 20.38
C GLU A 5 -10.37 3.16 20.09
N ARG A 6 -10.36 4.42 20.60
CA ARG A 6 -11.41 5.38 20.27
C ARG A 6 -11.43 5.73 18.79
N LEU A 7 -10.26 5.91 18.16
CA LEU A 7 -10.20 6.10 16.71
C LEU A 7 -10.79 4.91 15.95
N ALA A 8 -10.44 3.70 16.37
CA ALA A 8 -11.00 2.47 15.78
C ALA A 8 -12.53 2.47 15.85
N SER A 9 -13.10 2.82 16.99
CA SER A 9 -14.56 2.95 17.15
C SER A 9 -15.17 4.05 16.28
N ILE A 10 -14.51 5.21 16.12
CA ILE A 10 -14.96 6.29 15.23
C ILE A 10 -14.99 5.80 13.76
N ILE A 11 -13.97 5.05 13.34
CA ILE A 11 -13.91 4.48 11.98
C ILE A 11 -15.00 3.41 11.82
N GLU A 12 -15.07 2.45 12.73
CA GLU A 12 -16.03 1.35 12.72
C GLU A 12 -17.48 1.85 12.59
N THR A 13 -17.84 2.85 13.40
CA THR A 13 -19.20 3.41 13.43
C THR A 13 -19.44 4.47 12.33
N GLY A 14 -18.45 4.75 11.50
CA GLY A 14 -18.56 5.68 10.38
C GLY A 14 -18.81 7.14 10.79
N GLN A 15 -18.30 7.58 11.95
CA GLN A 15 -18.48 8.95 12.47
C GLN A 15 -17.59 9.95 11.71
N ILE A 16 -17.93 10.21 10.45
CA ILE A 16 -17.11 10.98 9.49
C ILE A 16 -16.67 12.35 10.06
N GLN A 17 -17.55 13.04 10.79
CA GLN A 17 -17.25 14.38 11.31
C GLN A 17 -16.21 14.36 12.43
N GLU A 18 -16.05 13.26 13.15
CA GLU A 18 -15.09 13.14 14.25
C GLU A 18 -13.69 12.70 13.78
N VAL A 19 -13.57 12.07 12.61
CA VAL A 19 -12.30 11.48 12.13
C VAL A 19 -11.19 12.52 12.05
N ALA A 20 -11.39 13.58 11.27
CA ALA A 20 -10.34 14.56 11.02
C ALA A 20 -9.88 15.31 12.28
N PRO A 21 -10.78 15.84 13.12
CA PRO A 21 -10.38 16.49 14.38
C PRO A 21 -9.63 15.52 15.30
N TYR A 22 -10.08 14.27 15.36
CA TYR A 22 -9.50 13.29 16.26
C TYR A 22 -8.10 12.86 15.82
N ILE A 23 -7.89 12.60 14.54
CA ILE A 23 -6.56 12.27 13.99
C ILE A 23 -5.58 13.45 14.20
N ARG A 24 -5.99 14.69 13.90
CA ARG A 24 -5.15 15.87 14.16
C ARG A 24 -4.74 15.99 15.63
N LYS A 25 -5.66 15.70 16.55
CA LYS A 25 -5.36 15.66 17.99
C LYS A 25 -4.32 14.58 18.31
N LEU A 26 -4.43 13.37 17.76
CA LEU A 26 -3.46 12.30 17.97
C LEU A 26 -2.06 12.69 17.46
N LEU A 27 -1.99 13.29 16.28
CA LEU A 27 -0.75 13.79 15.69
C LEU A 27 -0.08 14.86 16.54
N THR A 28 -0.86 15.82 17.09
CA THR A 28 -0.34 16.86 17.99
C THR A 28 0.12 16.31 19.34
N GLN A 29 -0.39 15.13 19.74
CA GLN A 29 0.08 14.39 20.92
C GLN A 29 1.34 13.55 20.66
N GLY A 30 1.91 13.63 19.43
CA GLY A 30 3.11 12.91 19.07
C GLY A 30 2.90 11.43 18.73
N ILE A 31 1.65 11.01 18.51
CA ILE A 31 1.38 9.64 18.03
C ILE A 31 1.72 9.59 16.54
N SER A 32 2.57 8.62 16.17
CA SER A 32 3.05 8.52 14.80
C SER A 32 1.92 8.13 13.82
N PRO A 33 1.98 8.60 12.56
CA PRO A 33 1.03 8.23 11.51
C PRO A 33 0.87 6.72 11.34
N GLU A 34 1.97 5.96 11.45
CA GLU A 34 1.99 4.50 11.34
C GLU A 34 1.08 3.86 12.41
N ARG A 35 1.19 4.32 13.66
CA ARG A 35 0.35 3.82 14.75
C ARG A 35 -1.12 4.23 14.60
N ILE A 36 -1.38 5.45 14.13
CA ILE A 36 -2.74 5.92 13.83
C ILE A 36 -3.38 5.01 12.78
N VAL A 37 -2.63 4.62 11.75
CA VAL A 37 -3.13 3.69 10.73
C VAL A 37 -3.33 2.30 11.30
N SER A 38 -2.29 1.67 11.85
CA SER A 38 -2.32 0.25 12.22
C SER A 38 -3.21 -0.04 13.44
N GLU A 39 -3.12 0.80 14.48
CA GLU A 39 -3.81 0.59 15.76
C GLU A 39 -5.15 1.36 15.87
N GLY A 40 -5.45 2.23 14.91
CA GLY A 40 -6.68 3.00 14.84
C GLY A 40 -7.52 2.66 13.61
N ILE A 41 -7.11 3.14 12.45
CA ILE A 41 -7.91 3.04 11.23
C ILE A 41 -8.12 1.58 10.79
N MET A 42 -7.03 0.80 10.70
CA MET A 42 -7.11 -0.61 10.27
C MET A 42 -7.85 -1.48 11.29
N LEU A 43 -7.65 -1.22 12.58
CA LEU A 43 -8.38 -1.95 13.63
C LEU A 43 -9.89 -1.72 13.51
N GLY A 44 -10.32 -0.46 13.28
CA GLY A 44 -11.73 -0.15 13.04
C GLY A 44 -12.30 -0.85 11.81
N MET A 45 -11.57 -0.87 10.68
CA MET A 45 -12.00 -1.55 9.46
C MET A 45 -12.04 -3.07 9.60
N ASN A 46 -11.11 -3.68 10.36
CA ASN A 46 -11.14 -5.11 10.65
C ASN A 46 -12.40 -5.49 11.44
N GLU A 47 -12.81 -4.64 12.41
CA GLU A 47 -14.04 -4.86 13.17
C GLU A 47 -15.30 -4.74 12.30
N VAL A 48 -15.30 -3.78 11.33
CA VAL A 48 -16.37 -3.70 10.32
C VAL A 48 -16.46 -5.00 9.50
N GLY A 49 -15.32 -5.54 9.04
CA GLY A 49 -15.28 -6.81 8.32
C GLY A 49 -15.83 -7.96 9.15
N ARG A 50 -15.38 -8.09 10.41
CA ARG A 50 -15.87 -9.11 11.35
C ARG A 50 -17.38 -9.02 11.56
N LYS A 51 -17.92 -7.82 11.74
CA LYS A 51 -19.37 -7.60 11.95
C LYS A 51 -20.17 -7.85 10.67
N PHE A 52 -19.59 -7.56 9.51
CA PHE A 52 -20.22 -7.88 8.23
C PHE A 52 -20.34 -9.40 8.02
N ASP A 53 -19.27 -10.15 8.29
CA ASP A 53 -19.26 -11.61 8.23
C ASP A 53 -20.25 -12.24 9.23
N ALA A 54 -20.42 -11.61 10.39
CA ALA A 54 -21.39 -12.02 11.42
C ALA A 54 -22.84 -11.59 11.12
N HIS A 55 -23.10 -10.92 9.97
CA HIS A 55 -24.40 -10.34 9.62
C HIS A 55 -24.93 -9.29 10.64
N GLU A 56 -24.04 -8.68 11.41
CA GLU A 56 -24.35 -7.55 12.30
C GLU A 56 -24.32 -6.22 11.55
N TYR A 57 -23.44 -6.09 10.54
CA TYR A 57 -23.32 -4.95 9.64
C TYR A 57 -23.71 -5.33 8.22
N PHE A 58 -24.21 -4.34 7.48
CA PHE A 58 -24.61 -4.44 6.07
C PHE A 58 -23.86 -3.42 5.22
N ILE A 59 -24.16 -3.38 3.92
CA ILE A 59 -23.48 -2.49 2.96
C ILE A 59 -23.46 -1.01 3.40
N PRO A 60 -24.56 -0.43 3.96
CA PRO A 60 -24.52 0.99 4.38
C PRO A 60 -23.47 1.28 5.45
N GLU A 61 -23.35 0.42 6.48
CA GLU A 61 -22.35 0.58 7.56
C GLU A 61 -20.93 0.47 7.01
N MET A 62 -20.70 -0.51 6.12
CA MET A 62 -19.40 -0.65 5.43
C MET A 62 -19.04 0.60 4.62
N LEU A 63 -19.98 1.17 3.87
CA LEU A 63 -19.74 2.38 3.08
C LEU A 63 -19.42 3.59 3.97
N MET A 64 -20.10 3.73 5.10
CA MET A 64 -19.82 4.81 6.06
C MET A 64 -18.45 4.68 6.68
N ALA A 65 -18.05 3.49 7.11
CA ALA A 65 -16.72 3.21 7.63
C ALA A 65 -15.62 3.42 6.57
N ALA A 66 -15.86 3.00 5.32
CA ALA A 66 -14.93 3.23 4.22
C ALA A 66 -14.73 4.73 3.93
N ARG A 67 -15.81 5.55 4.00
CA ARG A 67 -15.71 7.02 3.87
C ARG A 67 -14.92 7.63 5.03
N ALA A 68 -15.18 7.18 6.27
CA ALA A 68 -14.43 7.61 7.45
C ALA A 68 -12.94 7.29 7.30
N THR A 69 -12.62 6.09 6.85
CA THR A 69 -11.26 5.63 6.55
C THR A 69 -10.57 6.50 5.50
N LYS A 70 -11.23 6.75 4.37
CA LYS A 70 -10.68 7.60 3.30
C LYS A 70 -10.38 9.02 3.78
N LEU A 71 -11.25 9.59 4.61
CA LEU A 71 -11.02 10.90 5.22
C LEU A 71 -9.82 10.86 6.19
N GLY A 72 -9.69 9.80 6.98
CA GLY A 72 -8.55 9.60 7.88
C GLY A 72 -7.21 9.60 7.15
N TYR A 73 -7.14 8.91 6.03
CA TYR A 73 -5.94 8.92 5.17
C TYR A 73 -5.66 10.29 4.55
N ALA A 74 -6.70 11.02 4.12
CA ALA A 74 -6.52 12.37 3.59
C ALA A 74 -5.89 13.32 4.62
N VAL A 75 -6.32 13.24 5.89
CA VAL A 75 -5.73 14.05 6.99
C VAL A 75 -4.27 13.67 7.25
N LEU A 76 -3.94 12.38 7.22
CA LEU A 76 -2.56 11.92 7.38
C LEU A 76 -1.69 12.38 6.22
N GLN A 77 -2.20 12.33 4.98
CA GLN A 77 -1.50 12.79 3.79
C GLN A 77 -1.21 14.31 3.86
N GLU A 78 -2.17 15.12 4.30
CA GLU A 78 -1.99 16.56 4.53
C GLU A 78 -0.90 16.84 5.58
N TRP A 79 -0.88 16.08 6.66
CA TRP A 79 0.12 16.20 7.72
C TRP A 79 1.53 15.82 7.27
N LEU A 80 1.65 14.77 6.47
CA LEU A 80 2.92 14.24 5.96
C LEU A 80 3.45 15.02 4.74
N GLY A 81 2.66 15.90 4.14
CA GLY A 81 2.94 16.61 2.89
C GLY A 81 4.07 17.65 2.93
N LYS A 82 5.04 17.50 3.83
CA LYS A 82 6.27 18.32 3.83
C LYS A 82 7.22 17.80 2.79
N THR A 83 7.71 18.69 1.94
CA THR A 83 8.63 18.47 0.83
C THR A 83 9.87 17.69 1.28
N VAL A 84 9.91 16.40 0.98
CA VAL A 84 11.12 15.58 1.08
C VAL A 84 11.84 15.69 -0.26
N PRO A 85 13.18 15.78 -0.31
CA PRO A 85 13.93 15.79 -1.56
C PRO A 85 13.55 14.57 -2.42
N THR A 86 13.27 14.82 -3.71
CA THR A 86 12.91 13.74 -4.64
C THR A 86 14.12 12.83 -4.88
N ARG A 87 13.95 11.53 -4.67
CA ARG A 87 14.97 10.52 -4.96
C ARG A 87 15.07 10.27 -6.46
N LYS A 88 16.21 9.70 -6.88
CA LYS A 88 16.48 9.38 -8.30
C LYS A 88 15.53 8.33 -8.86
N TYR A 89 15.15 7.35 -8.04
CA TYR A 89 14.34 6.21 -8.46
C TYR A 89 12.87 6.38 -8.10
N LYS A 90 12.01 5.76 -8.91
CA LYS A 90 10.55 5.82 -8.82
C LYS A 90 9.95 4.44 -8.53
N ILE A 91 8.73 4.45 -8.03
CA ILE A 91 7.89 3.25 -7.90
C ILE A 91 6.64 3.38 -8.76
N VAL A 92 6.29 2.30 -9.47
CA VAL A 92 4.96 2.11 -10.07
C VAL A 92 4.11 1.34 -9.08
N ILE A 93 2.89 1.82 -8.80
CA ILE A 93 1.92 1.08 -7.97
C ILE A 93 0.59 0.90 -8.70
N GLY A 94 -0.10 -0.20 -8.41
CA GLY A 94 -1.43 -0.45 -8.97
C GLY A 94 -2.13 -1.61 -8.26
N THR A 95 -3.47 -1.63 -8.35
CA THR A 95 -4.26 -2.78 -7.96
C THR A 95 -4.58 -3.59 -9.21
N VAL A 96 -4.44 -4.89 -9.13
CA VAL A 96 -4.58 -5.81 -10.27
C VAL A 96 -5.95 -5.74 -10.93
N GLN A 97 -6.02 -6.24 -12.15
CA GLN A 97 -7.25 -6.36 -12.92
C GLN A 97 -8.35 -7.08 -12.14
N ASP A 98 -9.60 -6.63 -12.30
CA ASP A 98 -10.81 -7.10 -11.63
C ASP A 98 -10.83 -6.82 -10.10
N ASP A 99 -9.95 -5.94 -9.60
CA ASP A 99 -9.92 -5.50 -8.21
C ASP A 99 -10.00 -3.97 -8.10
N LEU A 100 -11.01 -3.47 -7.37
CA LEU A 100 -11.28 -2.03 -7.23
C LEU A 100 -10.82 -1.46 -5.87
N HIS A 101 -10.14 -2.27 -5.05
CA HIS A 101 -9.69 -1.86 -3.73
C HIS A 101 -8.43 -1.00 -3.83
N ASP A 102 -8.50 0.22 -3.33
CA ASP A 102 -7.43 1.23 -3.44
C ASP A 102 -6.79 1.63 -2.11
N ILE A 103 -7.43 1.36 -0.97
CA ILE A 103 -7.01 1.88 0.35
C ILE A 103 -5.57 1.44 0.67
N GLY A 104 -5.28 0.15 0.59
CA GLY A 104 -3.94 -0.38 0.90
C GLY A 104 -2.87 0.18 -0.05
N LYS A 105 -3.16 0.19 -1.35
CA LYS A 105 -2.29 0.75 -2.38
C LYS A 105 -2.01 2.25 -2.16
N ASN A 106 -3.06 3.03 -1.86
CA ASN A 106 -2.92 4.46 -1.60
C ASN A 106 -2.07 4.74 -0.37
N LEU A 107 -2.17 3.89 0.66
CA LEU A 107 -1.33 3.99 1.85
C LEU A 107 0.15 3.70 1.52
N VAL A 108 0.43 2.68 0.71
CA VAL A 108 1.79 2.41 0.20
C VAL A 108 2.32 3.62 -0.56
N GLY A 109 1.54 4.16 -1.51
CA GLY A 109 1.94 5.35 -2.27
C GLY A 109 2.22 6.57 -1.39
N MET A 110 1.41 6.76 -0.33
CA MET A 110 1.64 7.83 0.64
C MET A 110 2.96 7.63 1.39
N ALA A 111 3.20 6.44 1.93
CA ALA A 111 4.43 6.13 2.66
C ALA A 111 5.67 6.31 1.78
N MET A 112 5.62 5.91 0.50
CA MET A 112 6.70 6.10 -0.46
C MET A 112 6.98 7.59 -0.75
N ARG A 113 5.94 8.39 -0.99
CA ARG A 113 6.09 9.85 -1.21
C ARG A 113 6.75 10.55 -0.02
N ASN A 114 6.45 10.12 1.21
CA ASN A 114 7.06 10.68 2.41
C ASN A 114 8.56 10.40 2.51
N MET A 115 9.04 9.39 1.84
CA MET A 115 10.47 9.06 1.73
C MET A 115 11.15 9.75 0.53
N GLY A 116 10.43 10.60 -0.19
CA GLY A 116 10.92 11.28 -1.39
C GLY A 116 10.91 10.42 -2.64
N ILE A 117 10.25 9.25 -2.60
CA ILE A 117 10.12 8.37 -3.76
C ILE A 117 8.95 8.88 -4.63
N GLU A 118 9.22 9.15 -5.90
CA GLU A 118 8.17 9.49 -6.85
C GLU A 118 7.30 8.27 -7.14
N VAL A 119 5.99 8.44 -7.04
CA VAL A 119 5.00 7.36 -7.19
C VAL A 119 4.18 7.57 -8.45
N ILE A 120 4.30 6.64 -9.39
CA ILE A 120 3.45 6.51 -10.58
C ILE A 120 2.30 5.57 -10.20
N ASP A 121 1.13 6.13 -9.95
CA ASP A 121 -0.04 5.38 -9.54
C ASP A 121 -0.92 5.04 -10.75
N LEU A 122 -1.01 3.75 -11.10
CA LEU A 122 -1.83 3.26 -12.21
C LEU A 122 -3.32 3.13 -11.86
N GLY A 123 -3.67 3.30 -10.59
CA GLY A 123 -5.05 3.18 -10.11
C GLY A 123 -5.43 1.75 -9.74
N VAL A 124 -6.67 1.39 -10.05
CA VAL A 124 -7.29 0.08 -9.78
C VAL A 124 -7.71 -0.57 -11.09
N ASP A 125 -8.02 -1.88 -11.05
CA ASP A 125 -8.41 -2.65 -12.24
C ASP A 125 -7.35 -2.59 -13.35
N VAL A 126 -6.08 -2.70 -12.97
CA VAL A 126 -4.94 -2.48 -13.88
C VAL A 126 -4.53 -3.81 -14.53
N PRO A 127 -4.63 -3.94 -15.86
CA PRO A 127 -4.18 -5.12 -16.57
C PRO A 127 -2.65 -5.24 -16.56
N PRO A 128 -2.08 -6.46 -16.66
CA PRO A 128 -0.63 -6.71 -16.67
C PRO A 128 0.15 -5.87 -17.68
N SER A 129 -0.44 -5.60 -18.85
CA SER A 129 0.20 -4.81 -19.91
C SER A 129 0.49 -3.37 -19.50
N GLN A 130 -0.36 -2.74 -18.69
CA GLN A 130 -0.15 -1.37 -18.23
C GLN A 130 1.01 -1.28 -17.22
N PHE A 131 1.18 -2.29 -16.35
CA PHE A 131 2.36 -2.37 -15.48
C PHE A 131 3.64 -2.48 -16.30
N VAL A 132 3.65 -3.37 -17.30
CA VAL A 132 4.80 -3.55 -18.20
C VAL A 132 5.11 -2.25 -18.95
N GLU A 133 4.11 -1.62 -19.55
CA GLU A 133 4.27 -0.36 -20.27
C GLU A 133 4.84 0.76 -19.37
N ALA A 134 4.36 0.86 -18.14
CA ALA A 134 4.82 1.88 -17.20
C ALA A 134 6.30 1.72 -16.83
N VAL A 135 6.78 0.49 -16.63
CA VAL A 135 8.19 0.23 -16.30
C VAL A 135 9.11 0.30 -17.52
N GLU A 136 8.62 0.01 -18.72
CA GLU A 136 9.41 0.10 -19.94
C GLU A 136 9.55 1.53 -20.48
N ARG A 137 8.62 2.42 -20.16
CA ARG A 137 8.64 3.84 -20.55
C ARG A 137 9.62 4.71 -19.76
N ASP A 138 9.97 4.31 -18.55
CA ASP A 138 10.75 5.15 -17.64
C ASP A 138 11.83 4.33 -16.93
N ASP A 139 13.06 4.51 -17.34
CA ASP A 139 14.23 3.80 -16.79
C ASP A 139 14.53 4.15 -15.33
N SER A 140 13.96 5.23 -14.81
CA SER A 140 14.08 5.59 -13.39
C SER A 140 13.15 4.77 -12.49
N VAL A 141 12.21 4.00 -13.03
CA VAL A 141 11.38 3.07 -12.27
C VAL A 141 12.22 1.87 -11.86
N ALA A 142 12.49 1.75 -10.57
CA ALA A 142 13.24 0.63 -9.98
C ALA A 142 12.35 -0.29 -9.13
N LEU A 143 11.15 0.16 -8.77
CA LEU A 143 10.24 -0.57 -7.89
C LEU A 143 8.85 -0.70 -8.52
N VAL A 144 8.19 -1.84 -8.29
CA VAL A 144 6.79 -2.05 -8.68
C VAL A 144 6.03 -2.63 -7.50
N GLY A 145 4.98 -1.94 -7.06
CA GLY A 145 4.08 -2.40 -6.00
C GLY A 145 2.73 -2.85 -6.56
N ILE A 146 2.37 -4.11 -6.32
CA ILE A 146 1.15 -4.72 -6.86
C ILE A 146 0.26 -5.17 -5.70
N SER A 147 -0.99 -4.70 -5.71
CA SER A 147 -1.99 -4.99 -4.68
C SER A 147 -3.10 -5.89 -5.22
N ALA A 148 -3.53 -6.86 -4.40
CA ALA A 148 -4.75 -7.65 -4.62
C ALA A 148 -5.45 -7.86 -3.27
N LEU A 149 -6.76 -7.62 -3.20
CA LEU A 149 -7.52 -7.74 -1.95
C LEU A 149 -8.50 -8.92 -1.94
N LEU A 150 -8.81 -9.50 -3.09
CA LEU A 150 -9.73 -10.62 -3.21
C LEU A 150 -8.98 -11.91 -3.55
N THR A 151 -9.42 -13.04 -2.99
CA THR A 151 -8.89 -14.36 -3.41
C THR A 151 -9.13 -14.65 -4.88
N THR A 152 -10.22 -14.10 -5.44
CA THR A 152 -10.58 -14.23 -6.86
C THR A 152 -9.66 -13.44 -7.79
N THR A 153 -8.92 -12.44 -7.28
CA THR A 153 -7.97 -11.63 -8.07
C THR A 153 -6.51 -12.08 -7.95
N ILE A 154 -6.23 -13.12 -7.16
CA ILE A 154 -4.90 -13.75 -7.09
C ILE A 154 -4.39 -14.22 -8.48
N PRO A 155 -5.19 -14.84 -9.37
CA PRO A 155 -4.71 -15.19 -10.71
C PRO A 155 -4.28 -13.97 -11.54
N ALA A 156 -4.90 -12.80 -11.36
CA ALA A 156 -4.49 -11.55 -12.01
C ALA A 156 -3.15 -11.05 -11.44
N LEU A 157 -2.92 -11.19 -10.12
CA LEU A 157 -1.65 -10.89 -9.49
C LEU A 157 -0.52 -11.77 -10.04
N GLU A 158 -0.73 -13.10 -10.12
CA GLU A 158 0.23 -14.04 -10.68
C GLU A 158 0.58 -13.72 -12.15
N LYS A 159 -0.42 -13.38 -12.97
CA LYS A 159 -0.22 -12.96 -14.38
C LYS A 159 0.60 -11.67 -14.47
N THR A 160 0.34 -10.70 -13.60
CA THR A 160 1.04 -9.41 -13.58
C THR A 160 2.51 -9.60 -13.20
N VAL A 161 2.80 -10.35 -12.14
CA VAL A 161 4.18 -10.68 -11.75
C VAL A 161 4.89 -11.43 -12.88
N ALA A 162 4.25 -12.44 -13.49
CA ALA A 162 4.82 -13.20 -14.59
C ALA A 162 5.12 -12.35 -15.84
N ALA A 163 4.28 -11.34 -16.13
CA ALA A 163 4.51 -10.41 -17.24
C ALA A 163 5.72 -9.51 -16.96
N LEU A 164 5.82 -8.95 -15.76
CA LEU A 164 6.94 -8.11 -15.33
C LEU A 164 8.27 -8.87 -15.31
N LYS A 165 8.27 -10.14 -14.89
CA LYS A 165 9.48 -10.98 -14.91
C LYS A 165 9.97 -11.31 -16.34
N LYS A 166 9.13 -11.11 -17.36
CA LYS A 166 9.47 -11.38 -18.78
C LYS A 166 9.73 -10.11 -19.58
N CYS A 167 9.42 -8.91 -19.06
CA CYS A 167 9.60 -7.66 -19.78
C CYS A 167 11.09 -7.25 -19.86
N SER A 168 11.39 -6.29 -20.71
CA SER A 168 12.75 -5.78 -20.90
C SER A 168 13.36 -5.15 -19.64
N ALA A 169 12.49 -4.61 -18.77
CA ALA A 169 12.88 -3.97 -17.52
C ALA A 169 13.12 -4.96 -16.35
N SER A 170 12.88 -6.27 -16.54
CA SER A 170 12.84 -7.29 -15.48
C SER A 170 14.09 -7.33 -14.58
N GLN A 171 15.26 -7.04 -15.12
CA GLN A 171 16.53 -7.07 -14.38
C GLN A 171 16.79 -5.84 -13.50
N ARG A 172 16.07 -4.73 -13.75
CA ARG A 172 16.28 -3.47 -13.03
C ARG A 172 15.17 -3.13 -12.04
N ILE A 173 14.07 -3.90 -12.03
CA ILE A 173 12.93 -3.65 -11.15
C ILE A 173 12.85 -4.67 -10.03
N THR A 174 12.43 -4.22 -8.85
CA THR A 174 12.05 -5.08 -7.72
C THR A 174 10.54 -5.08 -7.56
N ILE A 175 9.94 -6.26 -7.53
CA ILE A 175 8.49 -6.46 -7.51
C ILE A 175 8.02 -6.76 -6.09
N PHE A 176 7.22 -5.85 -5.55
CA PHE A 176 6.53 -5.98 -4.27
C PHE A 176 5.10 -6.49 -4.50
N VAL A 177 4.66 -7.40 -3.67
CA VAL A 177 3.27 -7.85 -3.65
C VAL A 177 2.70 -7.77 -2.24
N GLY A 178 1.42 -7.41 -2.14
CA GLY A 178 0.71 -7.31 -0.87
C GLY A 178 -0.80 -7.29 -1.05
N GLY A 179 -1.50 -7.31 0.08
CA GLY A 179 -2.95 -7.34 0.19
C GLY A 179 -3.43 -8.51 1.04
N ALA A 180 -4.66 -8.43 1.59
CA ALA A 180 -5.13 -9.35 2.61
C ALA A 180 -5.02 -10.85 2.28
N PRO A 181 -5.32 -11.33 1.05
CA PRO A 181 -5.19 -12.75 0.71
C PRO A 181 -3.77 -13.15 0.30
N VAL A 182 -2.84 -12.20 0.19
CA VAL A 182 -1.46 -12.50 -0.23
C VAL A 182 -0.67 -12.99 0.96
N THR A 183 0.04 -14.10 0.79
CA THR A 183 0.94 -14.68 1.80
C THR A 183 2.37 -14.74 1.27
N GLU A 184 3.33 -14.88 2.17
CA GLU A 184 4.74 -15.05 1.79
C GLU A 184 4.96 -16.28 0.89
N GLU A 185 4.26 -17.39 1.18
CA GLU A 185 4.31 -18.61 0.36
C GLU A 185 3.78 -18.34 -1.06
N LEU A 186 2.66 -17.61 -1.17
CA LEU A 186 2.08 -17.24 -2.45
C LEU A 186 3.04 -16.31 -3.23
N ALA A 187 3.61 -15.31 -2.58
CA ALA A 187 4.59 -14.41 -3.20
C ALA A 187 5.82 -15.16 -3.74
N ARG A 188 6.34 -16.10 -2.95
CA ARG A 188 7.47 -16.98 -3.36
C ARG A 188 7.09 -17.86 -4.55
N ARG A 189 5.90 -18.45 -4.55
CA ARG A 189 5.40 -19.29 -5.66
C ARG A 189 5.31 -18.52 -6.96
N MET A 190 4.83 -17.27 -6.94
CA MET A 190 4.76 -16.41 -8.14
C MET A 190 6.08 -15.73 -8.48
N LYS A 191 7.14 -15.93 -7.69
CA LYS A 191 8.47 -15.32 -7.85
C LYS A 191 8.46 -13.79 -7.74
N ALA A 192 7.60 -13.23 -6.90
CA ALA A 192 7.71 -11.85 -6.49
C ALA A 192 8.98 -11.69 -5.63
N ASP A 193 9.61 -10.52 -5.69
CA ASP A 193 10.88 -10.29 -4.99
C ASP A 193 10.65 -10.02 -3.51
N ILE A 194 9.58 -9.30 -3.18
CA ILE A 194 9.26 -8.89 -1.81
C ILE A 194 7.77 -9.05 -1.54
N TYR A 195 7.47 -9.65 -0.40
CA TYR A 195 6.15 -9.66 0.20
C TYR A 195 6.13 -8.73 1.41
N THR A 196 5.08 -7.92 1.54
CA THR A 196 4.87 -7.08 2.72
C THR A 196 3.42 -7.14 3.19
N ARG A 197 3.25 -7.20 4.50
CA ARG A 197 1.92 -7.23 5.14
C ARG A 197 1.33 -5.84 5.31
N THR A 198 2.21 -4.84 5.44
CA THR A 198 1.80 -3.45 5.70
C THR A 198 2.47 -2.49 4.73
N ALA A 199 1.85 -1.32 4.56
CA ALA A 199 2.41 -0.25 3.75
C ALA A 199 3.74 0.29 4.31
N PHE A 200 3.92 0.23 5.61
CA PHE A 200 5.15 0.71 6.27
C PHE A 200 6.29 -0.28 6.08
N GLU A 201 6.03 -1.60 6.19
CA GLU A 201 7.02 -2.62 5.79
C GLU A 201 7.45 -2.44 4.33
N ALA A 202 6.50 -2.15 3.42
CA ALA A 202 6.81 -1.88 2.03
C ALA A 202 7.70 -0.64 1.86
N ALA A 203 7.39 0.42 2.59
CA ALA A 203 8.15 1.67 2.55
C ALA A 203 9.58 1.51 3.10
N ASP A 204 9.75 0.80 4.20
CA ASP A 204 11.08 0.52 4.77
C ASP A 204 11.93 -0.35 3.84
N ALA A 205 11.35 -1.40 3.25
CA ALA A 205 12.03 -2.23 2.27
C ALA A 205 12.42 -1.44 1.02
N ALA A 206 11.51 -0.61 0.49
CA ALA A 206 11.78 0.25 -0.66
C ALA A 206 12.90 1.25 -0.38
N ARG A 207 12.92 1.87 0.81
CA ARG A 207 13.98 2.78 1.23
C ARG A 207 15.34 2.09 1.19
N ALA A 208 15.45 0.91 1.79
CA ALA A 208 16.70 0.15 1.82
C ALA A 208 17.22 -0.18 0.42
N ILE A 209 16.32 -0.57 -0.50
CA ILE A 209 16.68 -0.87 -1.89
C ILE A 209 17.15 0.38 -2.62
N ILE A 210 16.42 1.49 -2.52
CA ILE A 210 16.78 2.73 -3.20
C ILE A 210 18.12 3.27 -2.68
N GLU A 211 18.35 3.24 -1.36
CA GLU A 211 19.62 3.66 -0.77
C GLU A 211 20.80 2.81 -1.28
N ARG A 212 20.60 1.50 -1.48
CA ARG A 212 21.58 0.61 -2.08
C ARG A 212 21.84 0.96 -3.55
N LEU A 213 20.79 1.18 -4.34
CA LEU A 213 20.90 1.59 -5.75
C LEU A 213 21.59 2.96 -5.92
N GLU A 214 21.30 3.92 -5.04
CA GLU A 214 21.91 5.25 -5.03
C GLU A 214 23.41 5.20 -4.68
N ARG A 215 23.85 4.21 -3.89
CA ARG A 215 25.27 3.94 -3.62
C ARG A 215 25.99 3.21 -4.76
N GLY A 216 25.28 2.77 -5.79
CA GLY A 216 25.85 2.01 -6.92
C GLY A 216 26.11 0.54 -6.61
N GLU A 217 25.55 0.01 -5.53
CA GLU A 217 25.61 -1.41 -5.16
C GLU A 217 24.59 -2.19 -5.97
N HIS A 218 24.96 -2.65 -7.17
CA HIS A 218 24.18 -3.64 -7.92
C HIS A 218 24.32 -5.01 -7.25
N GLU A 219 23.28 -5.83 -7.27
CA GLU A 219 23.38 -7.23 -6.87
C GLU A 219 24.30 -8.01 -7.83
N ALA A 220 25.58 -7.96 -7.54
CA ALA A 220 26.53 -8.96 -7.94
C ALA A 220 26.97 -9.62 -6.64
N ASP A 221 26.19 -10.63 -6.18
CA ASP A 221 26.67 -11.66 -5.25
C ASP A 221 25.47 -12.35 -4.56
N SER A 222 24.84 -13.24 -5.31
CA SER A 222 24.07 -14.35 -4.72
C SER A 222 24.29 -15.62 -5.54
N GLU A 223 25.58 -15.90 -5.86
CA GLU A 223 26.06 -17.25 -6.22
C GLU A 223 27.39 -17.45 -5.53
N ASN A 224 27.32 -18.05 -4.33
CA ASN A 224 28.34 -18.97 -3.79
C ASN A 224 27.71 -19.87 -2.73
#